data_1c364a889840c3b1e195da784f6f481c
#
_entry.id   1c364a889840c3b1e195da784f6f481c
#
_cell.length_a   1.000
_cell.length_b   1.000
_cell.length_c   1.000
_cell.angle_alpha   90.00
_cell.angle_beta   90.00
_cell.angle_gamma   90.00
#
_symmetry.space_group_name_H-M   'P 1'
#
loop_
_entity.id
_entity.type
_entity.pdbx_description
1 polymer ?
#
loop_
_entity_poly.entity_id
_entity_poly.type
_entity_poly.pdbx_seq_one_letter_code
_entity_poly.pdbx_strand_id
1 'polypeptide(L)'
;MIIDVPEGKHPIMYVWGEMVPGIGPAAANFSQKVYEDTTLGLREFEAARLRTAQINGCVFCQDWRTEMNGKTVEDTFAQAVTDWRTTHDLDDRSKLAAEYAERYALDHHGLDQEFWVRMKAAYTDAEIVELSMCLGSWLAFGRLNHVLGLDTACVLPIKQDL
;
A
#
# COMPACT_ATOMS: atom_id res chain seq x y z
N MET A 1 -0.92 11.03 19.48
CA MET A 1 -2.23 10.53 19.01
C MET A 1 -3.23 11.68 19.14
N ILE A 2 -4.02 11.93 18.11
CA ILE A 2 -5.02 13.04 18.10
C ILE A 2 -6.33 12.57 18.76
N ILE A 3 -6.62 11.28 18.63
CA ILE A 3 -7.84 10.64 19.18
C ILE A 3 -7.51 10.00 20.51
N ASP A 4 -8.34 10.27 21.52
CA ASP A 4 -8.23 9.62 22.83
C ASP A 4 -8.68 8.17 22.73
N VAL A 5 -7.79 7.26 23.03
CA VAL A 5 -8.05 5.81 23.04
C VAL A 5 -8.06 5.34 24.50
N PRO A 6 -9.12 4.67 24.96
CA PRO A 6 -9.16 4.15 26.31
C PRO A 6 -8.00 3.20 26.61
N GLU A 7 -7.54 3.21 27.87
CA GLU A 7 -6.49 2.30 28.31
C GLU A 7 -6.86 0.84 28.05
N GLY A 8 -5.90 0.07 27.53
CA GLY A 8 -6.09 -1.34 27.19
C GLY A 8 -6.77 -1.62 25.84
N LYS A 9 -7.22 -0.58 25.11
CA LYS A 9 -7.77 -0.75 23.75
C LYS A 9 -6.66 -0.66 22.71
N HIS A 10 -6.75 -1.52 21.69
CA HIS A 10 -5.87 -1.38 20.51
C HIS A 10 -6.34 -0.19 19.66
N PRO A 11 -5.50 0.83 19.39
CA PRO A 11 -5.94 2.09 18.79
C PRO A 11 -6.69 1.93 17.46
N ILE A 12 -6.17 1.16 16.51
CA ILE A 12 -6.81 0.96 15.21
C ILE A 12 -8.14 0.24 15.35
N MET A 13 -8.19 -0.81 16.16
CA MET A 13 -9.43 -1.57 16.38
C MET A 13 -10.51 -0.72 17.04
N TYR A 14 -10.13 0.11 18.02
CA TYR A 14 -11.04 1.03 18.67
C TYR A 14 -11.55 2.11 17.71
N VAL A 15 -10.62 2.82 17.03
CA VAL A 15 -11.01 3.95 16.16
C VAL A 15 -11.83 3.47 14.95
N TRP A 16 -11.41 2.39 14.30
CA TRP A 16 -12.11 1.90 13.11
C TRP A 16 -13.37 1.06 13.47
N GLY A 17 -13.25 0.18 14.46
CA GLY A 17 -14.30 -0.78 14.78
C GLY A 17 -15.36 -0.25 15.71
N GLU A 18 -14.96 0.45 16.80
CA GLU A 18 -15.90 0.86 17.84
C GLU A 18 -16.41 2.30 17.65
N MET A 19 -15.54 3.25 17.25
CA MET A 19 -15.96 4.64 17.07
C MET A 19 -16.82 4.86 15.82
N VAL A 20 -16.52 4.15 14.72
CA VAL A 20 -17.23 4.28 13.44
C VAL A 20 -17.72 2.92 12.93
N PRO A 21 -18.62 2.24 13.67
CA PRO A 21 -18.98 0.85 13.40
C PRO A 21 -19.65 0.60 12.04
N GLY A 22 -20.18 1.65 11.41
CA GLY A 22 -20.79 1.56 10.08
C GLY A 22 -19.78 1.63 8.94
N ILE A 23 -18.71 2.41 9.09
CA ILE A 23 -17.72 2.67 8.03
C ILE A 23 -16.44 1.87 8.26
N GLY A 24 -15.96 1.83 9.48
CA GLY A 24 -14.65 1.25 9.80
C GLY A 24 -14.51 -0.22 9.40
N PRO A 25 -15.46 -1.12 9.74
CA PRO A 25 -15.38 -2.52 9.30
C PRO A 25 -15.39 -2.70 7.79
N ALA A 26 -16.15 -1.87 7.05
CA ALA A 26 -16.16 -1.90 5.59
C ALA A 26 -14.80 -1.46 5.01
N ALA A 27 -14.20 -0.42 5.58
CA ALA A 27 -12.86 0.06 5.22
C ALA A 27 -11.78 -0.99 5.54
N ALA A 28 -11.86 -1.62 6.72
CA ALA A 28 -10.96 -2.70 7.12
C ALA A 28 -11.07 -3.90 6.19
N ASN A 29 -12.29 -4.30 5.83
CA ASN A 29 -12.52 -5.38 4.87
C ASN A 29 -11.95 -5.04 3.49
N PHE A 30 -12.13 -3.82 2.99
CA PHE A 30 -11.51 -3.40 1.72
C PHE A 30 -9.97 -3.44 1.81
N SER A 31 -9.40 -2.91 2.89
CA SER A 31 -7.95 -2.97 3.12
C SER A 31 -7.42 -4.41 3.14
N GLN A 32 -8.15 -5.34 3.75
CA GLN A 32 -7.79 -6.75 3.80
C GLN A 32 -7.87 -7.40 2.41
N LYS A 33 -8.93 -7.11 1.65
CA LYS A 33 -9.17 -7.69 0.33
C LYS A 33 -8.08 -7.35 -0.70
N VAL A 34 -7.46 -6.17 -0.63
CA VAL A 34 -6.34 -5.83 -1.53
C VAL A 34 -5.12 -6.72 -1.34
N TYR A 35 -4.97 -7.36 -0.18
CA TYR A 35 -3.88 -8.33 0.09
C TYR A 35 -4.30 -9.77 -0.19
N GLU A 36 -5.54 -10.15 0.14
CA GLU A 36 -6.02 -11.52 0.02
C GLU A 36 -6.36 -11.92 -1.42
N ASP A 37 -6.97 -10.99 -2.17
CA ASP A 37 -7.57 -11.29 -3.47
C ASP A 37 -6.75 -10.70 -4.65
N THR A 38 -5.57 -10.11 -4.38
CA THR A 38 -4.74 -9.56 -5.46
C THR A 38 -4.29 -10.64 -6.44
N THR A 39 -4.37 -10.33 -7.72
CA THR A 39 -3.86 -11.15 -8.82
C THR A 39 -2.53 -10.65 -9.37
N LEU A 40 -2.06 -9.50 -8.87
CA LEU A 40 -0.76 -8.92 -9.22
C LEU A 40 0.39 -9.80 -8.72
N GLY A 41 1.50 -9.80 -9.44
CA GLY A 41 2.70 -10.46 -8.96
C GLY A 41 3.31 -9.75 -7.75
N LEU A 42 4.01 -10.51 -6.91
CA LEU A 42 4.57 -10.03 -5.65
C LEU A 42 5.43 -8.76 -5.84
N ARG A 43 6.27 -8.72 -6.86
CA ARG A 43 7.24 -7.63 -7.02
C ARG A 43 6.59 -6.31 -7.42
N GLU A 44 5.68 -6.32 -8.38
CA GLU A 44 4.97 -5.11 -8.78
C GLU A 44 4.00 -4.63 -7.69
N PHE A 45 3.32 -5.55 -6.99
CA PHE A 45 2.48 -5.23 -5.83
C PHE A 45 3.29 -4.56 -4.72
N GLU A 46 4.42 -5.17 -4.32
CA GLU A 46 5.30 -4.63 -3.28
C GLU A 46 5.98 -3.32 -3.70
N ALA A 47 6.36 -3.16 -4.98
CA ALA A 47 6.93 -1.91 -5.46
C ALA A 47 5.95 -0.74 -5.30
N ALA A 48 4.69 -0.93 -5.69
CA ALA A 48 3.65 0.08 -5.53
C ALA A 48 3.32 0.33 -4.05
N ARG A 49 3.19 -0.74 -3.25
CA ARG A 49 2.89 -0.65 -1.82
C ARG A 49 3.98 0.09 -1.05
N LEU A 50 5.24 -0.31 -1.25
CA LEU A 50 6.39 0.32 -0.59
C LEU A 50 6.53 1.79 -1.01
N ARG A 51 6.36 2.11 -2.31
CA ARG A 51 6.42 3.50 -2.75
C ARG A 51 5.33 4.34 -2.09
N THR A 52 4.11 3.82 -1.97
CA THR A 52 3.01 4.50 -1.25
C THR A 52 3.34 4.65 0.24
N ALA A 53 3.93 3.64 0.88
CA ALA A 53 4.34 3.69 2.28
C ALA A 53 5.42 4.76 2.54
N GLN A 54 6.40 4.89 1.63
CA GLN A 54 7.44 5.92 1.67
C GLN A 54 6.83 7.32 1.57
N ILE A 55 5.89 7.52 0.63
CA ILE A 55 5.21 8.80 0.43
C ILE A 55 4.34 9.17 1.63
N ASN A 56 3.65 8.20 2.22
CA ASN A 56 2.84 8.40 3.42
C ASN A 56 3.67 8.58 4.70
N GLY A 57 4.98 8.31 4.69
CA GLY A 57 5.85 8.38 5.87
C GLY A 57 5.58 7.28 6.91
N CYS A 58 4.91 6.20 6.52
CA CYS A 58 4.55 5.11 7.43
C CYS A 58 5.77 4.19 7.68
N VAL A 59 6.47 4.34 8.79
CA VAL A 59 7.65 3.54 9.13
C VAL A 59 7.31 2.05 9.20
N PHE A 60 6.25 1.69 9.90
CA PHE A 60 5.80 0.29 9.99
C PHE A 60 5.56 -0.31 8.59
N CYS A 61 4.84 0.41 7.72
CA CYS A 61 4.53 -0.08 6.38
C CYS A 61 5.78 -0.22 5.49
N GLN A 62 6.83 0.52 5.78
CA GLN A 62 8.11 0.40 5.07
C GLN A 62 8.92 -0.81 5.53
N ASP A 63 8.81 -1.19 6.81
CA ASP A 63 9.51 -2.35 7.37
C ASP A 63 8.80 -3.68 7.10
N TRP A 64 7.47 -3.65 6.99
CA TRP A 64 6.66 -4.84 6.73
C TRP A 64 6.78 -5.30 5.27
N ARG A 65 6.69 -6.61 5.04
CA ARG A 65 6.72 -7.24 3.70
C ARG A 65 5.49 -8.10 3.49
N THR A 66 4.86 -7.97 2.32
CA THR A 66 3.81 -8.90 1.89
C THR A 66 4.40 -10.26 1.59
N GLU A 67 3.75 -11.29 2.07
CA GLU A 67 4.03 -12.66 1.68
C GLU A 67 2.98 -13.14 0.68
N MET A 68 3.43 -13.70 -0.45
CA MET A 68 2.57 -14.33 -1.45
C MET A 68 3.11 -15.71 -1.78
N ASN A 69 2.30 -16.75 -1.54
CA ASN A 69 2.68 -18.16 -1.80
C ASN A 69 3.99 -18.55 -1.09
N GLY A 70 4.17 -18.14 0.15
CA GLY A 70 5.36 -18.43 0.95
C GLY A 70 6.62 -17.66 0.52
N LYS A 71 6.47 -16.59 -0.27
CA LYS A 71 7.60 -15.79 -0.75
C LYS A 71 7.40 -14.32 -0.38
N THR A 72 8.49 -13.68 0.00
CA THR A 72 8.61 -12.22 0.18
C THR A 72 9.63 -11.68 -0.80
N VAL A 73 9.66 -10.35 -0.96
CA VAL A 73 10.77 -9.67 -1.66
C VAL A 73 12.03 -9.65 -0.76
N GLU A 74 13.19 -9.50 -1.38
CA GLU A 74 14.47 -9.36 -0.70
C GLU A 74 14.55 -8.10 0.18
N ASP A 75 15.39 -8.11 1.22
CA ASP A 75 15.54 -6.99 2.18
C ASP A 75 15.95 -5.68 1.50
N THR A 76 16.74 -5.76 0.43
CA THR A 76 17.19 -4.59 -0.35
C THR A 76 16.10 -3.99 -1.24
N PHE A 77 14.97 -4.68 -1.42
CA PHE A 77 13.91 -4.25 -2.33
C PHE A 77 13.33 -2.88 -1.98
N ALA A 78 13.17 -2.57 -0.69
CA ALA A 78 12.65 -1.29 -0.24
C ALA A 78 13.57 -0.12 -0.65
N GLN A 79 14.89 -0.31 -0.58
CA GLN A 79 15.86 0.67 -1.06
C GLN A 79 15.80 0.81 -2.58
N ALA A 80 15.69 -0.30 -3.31
CA ALA A 80 15.53 -0.28 -4.75
C ALA A 80 14.26 0.49 -5.17
N VAL A 81 13.15 0.36 -4.41
CA VAL A 81 11.93 1.13 -4.65
C VAL A 81 12.12 2.63 -4.34
N THR A 82 12.94 2.99 -3.36
CA THR A 82 13.29 4.40 -3.12
C THR A 82 14.00 5.00 -4.33
N ASP A 83 14.91 4.23 -4.91
CA ASP A 83 15.75 4.63 -6.04
C ASP A 83 15.19 4.15 -7.39
N TRP A 84 13.88 3.91 -7.50
CA TRP A 84 13.25 3.22 -8.62
C TRP A 84 13.62 3.75 -10.00
N ARG A 85 13.95 5.03 -10.10
CA ARG A 85 14.34 5.67 -11.38
C ARG A 85 15.71 5.25 -11.88
N THR A 86 16.63 4.94 -10.97
CA THR A 86 18.06 4.73 -11.29
C THR A 86 18.54 3.31 -10.99
N THR A 87 17.83 2.57 -10.16
CA THR A 87 18.20 1.21 -9.77
C THR A 87 18.16 0.24 -10.94
N HIS A 88 19.01 -0.78 -10.89
CA HIS A 88 18.97 -1.95 -11.77
C HIS A 88 18.35 -3.19 -11.10
N ASP A 89 17.98 -3.08 -9.81
CA ASP A 89 17.47 -4.19 -9.01
C ASP A 89 15.95 -4.39 -9.13
N LEU A 90 15.26 -3.48 -9.84
CA LEU A 90 13.85 -3.62 -10.19
C LEU A 90 13.70 -3.93 -11.68
N ASP A 91 12.82 -4.88 -11.99
CA ASP A 91 12.35 -5.10 -13.37
C ASP A 91 11.44 -3.94 -13.82
N ASP A 92 11.18 -3.88 -15.14
CA ASP A 92 10.44 -2.77 -15.74
C ASP A 92 9.00 -2.68 -15.23
N ARG A 93 8.32 -3.81 -14.94
CA ARG A 93 6.97 -3.80 -14.36
C ARG A 93 6.98 -3.22 -12.96
N SER A 94 7.93 -3.63 -12.11
CA SER A 94 8.08 -3.11 -10.75
C SER A 94 8.42 -1.62 -10.74
N LYS A 95 9.29 -1.15 -11.64
CA LYS A 95 9.58 0.28 -11.81
C LYS A 95 8.33 1.07 -12.20
N LEU A 96 7.57 0.54 -13.14
CA LEU A 96 6.35 1.21 -13.62
C LEU A 96 5.26 1.24 -12.54
N ALA A 97 5.15 0.19 -11.70
CA ALA A 97 4.27 0.17 -10.55
C ALA A 97 4.66 1.23 -9.49
N ALA A 98 5.96 1.38 -9.21
CA ALA A 98 6.47 2.42 -8.32
C ALA A 98 6.25 3.84 -8.89
N GLU A 99 6.46 4.04 -10.19
CA GLU A 99 6.15 5.30 -10.90
C GLU A 99 4.66 5.61 -10.78
N TYR A 100 3.80 4.62 -11.04
CA TYR A 100 2.36 4.82 -10.94
C TYR A 100 1.94 5.20 -9.52
N ALA A 101 2.45 4.52 -8.50
CA ALA A 101 2.18 4.84 -7.11
C ALA A 101 2.58 6.28 -6.77
N GLU A 102 3.74 6.71 -7.22
CA GLU A 102 4.23 8.07 -6.98
C GLU A 102 3.36 9.12 -7.66
N ARG A 103 3.10 8.96 -8.95
CA ARG A 103 2.29 9.92 -9.72
C ARG A 103 0.84 9.93 -9.26
N TYR A 104 0.26 8.76 -8.95
CA TYR A 104 -1.09 8.65 -8.38
C TYR A 104 -1.23 9.43 -7.07
N ALA A 105 -0.23 9.34 -6.20
CA ALA A 105 -0.26 9.96 -4.88
C ALA A 105 0.06 11.47 -4.88
N LEU A 106 0.92 11.93 -5.79
CA LEU A 106 1.49 13.28 -5.78
C LEU A 106 1.08 14.14 -6.97
N ASP A 107 0.81 13.54 -8.13
CA ASP A 107 0.52 14.24 -9.39
C ASP A 107 -0.37 13.41 -10.32
N HIS A 108 -1.57 13.04 -9.88
CA HIS A 108 -2.48 12.22 -10.69
C HIS A 108 -2.96 12.94 -11.97
N HIS A 109 -2.93 14.26 -12.02
CA HIS A 109 -3.23 15.03 -13.22
C HIS A 109 -2.11 14.97 -14.27
N GLY A 110 -0.89 14.65 -13.84
CA GLY A 110 0.26 14.48 -14.71
C GLY A 110 0.35 13.09 -15.38
N LEU A 111 -0.59 12.16 -15.14
CA LEU A 111 -0.66 10.87 -15.80
C LEU A 111 -1.05 11.05 -17.28
N ASP A 112 -0.04 11.27 -18.12
CA ASP A 112 -0.17 11.62 -19.53
C ASP A 112 -0.34 10.40 -20.45
N GLN A 113 -0.55 10.64 -21.73
CA GLN A 113 -0.74 9.60 -22.73
C GLN A 113 0.50 8.69 -22.86
N GLU A 114 1.69 9.21 -22.73
CA GLU A 114 2.95 8.42 -22.80
C GLU A 114 3.01 7.41 -21.64
N PHE A 115 2.68 7.85 -20.43
CA PHE A 115 2.59 6.98 -19.27
C PHE A 115 1.57 5.84 -19.53
N TRP A 116 0.38 6.16 -20.00
CA TRP A 116 -0.67 5.14 -20.24
C TRP A 116 -0.30 4.16 -21.35
N VAL A 117 0.42 4.58 -22.38
CA VAL A 117 0.96 3.66 -23.41
C VAL A 117 1.90 2.64 -22.77
N ARG A 118 2.81 3.07 -21.88
CA ARG A 118 3.73 2.17 -21.17
C ARG A 118 2.96 1.24 -20.21
N MET A 119 1.99 1.78 -19.46
CA MET A 119 1.16 0.98 -18.56
C MET A 119 0.41 -0.12 -19.31
N LYS A 120 -0.26 0.20 -20.41
CA LYS A 120 -1.00 -0.78 -21.21
C LYS A 120 -0.12 -1.79 -21.96
N ALA A 121 1.14 -1.48 -22.18
CA ALA A 121 2.09 -2.43 -22.73
C ALA A 121 2.58 -3.45 -21.68
N ALA A 122 2.57 -3.08 -20.39
CA ALA A 122 3.08 -3.90 -19.30
C ALA A 122 1.97 -4.60 -18.49
N TYR A 123 0.77 -4.04 -18.44
CA TYR A 123 -0.36 -4.49 -17.61
C TYR A 123 -1.64 -4.58 -18.44
N THR A 124 -2.46 -5.56 -18.13
CA THR A 124 -3.84 -5.64 -18.64
C THR A 124 -4.71 -4.55 -18.02
N ASP A 125 -5.83 -4.22 -18.62
CA ASP A 125 -6.79 -3.25 -18.08
C ASP A 125 -7.28 -3.68 -16.68
N ALA A 126 -7.46 -4.98 -16.43
CA ALA A 126 -7.85 -5.50 -15.12
C ALA A 126 -6.75 -5.27 -14.05
N GLU A 127 -5.49 -5.55 -14.37
CA GLU A 127 -4.36 -5.29 -13.47
C GLU A 127 -4.20 -3.79 -13.18
N ILE A 128 -4.43 -2.91 -14.16
CA ILE A 128 -4.39 -1.46 -13.97
C ILE A 128 -5.49 -1.03 -12.99
N VAL A 129 -6.71 -1.52 -13.14
CA VAL A 129 -7.83 -1.22 -12.23
C VAL A 129 -7.52 -1.75 -10.83
N GLU A 130 -7.04 -2.99 -10.72
CA GLU A 130 -6.68 -3.61 -9.44
C GLU A 130 -5.58 -2.80 -8.74
N LEU A 131 -4.50 -2.47 -9.45
CA LEU A 131 -3.40 -1.67 -8.91
C LEU A 131 -3.91 -0.29 -8.44
N SER A 132 -4.81 0.34 -9.19
CA SER A 132 -5.43 1.62 -8.81
C SER A 132 -6.26 1.50 -7.52
N MET A 133 -6.99 0.40 -7.34
CA MET A 133 -7.73 0.13 -6.10
C MET A 133 -6.79 -0.09 -4.91
N CYS A 134 -5.69 -0.83 -5.12
CA CYS A 134 -4.66 -1.03 -4.11
C CYS A 134 -4.03 0.32 -3.68
N LEU A 135 -3.63 1.14 -4.65
CA LEU A 135 -3.07 2.48 -4.39
C LEU A 135 -4.07 3.37 -3.63
N GLY A 136 -5.35 3.36 -4.04
CA GLY A 136 -6.41 4.09 -3.35
C GLY A 136 -6.55 3.67 -1.88
N SER A 137 -6.55 2.36 -1.61
CA SER A 137 -6.61 1.79 -0.27
C SER A 137 -5.41 2.23 0.59
N TRP A 138 -4.18 1.99 0.11
CA TRP A 138 -2.95 2.31 0.86
C TRP A 138 -2.79 3.81 1.10
N LEU A 139 -3.13 4.63 0.10
CA LEU A 139 -3.04 6.08 0.21
C LEU A 139 -4.06 6.61 1.22
N ALA A 140 -5.34 6.20 1.11
CA ALA A 140 -6.39 6.66 1.98
C ALA A 140 -6.17 6.23 3.44
N PHE A 141 -5.96 4.96 3.67
CA PHE A 141 -5.89 4.41 5.04
C PHE A 141 -4.54 4.66 5.71
N GLY A 142 -3.45 4.67 4.94
CA GLY A 142 -2.14 5.08 5.45
C GLY A 142 -2.14 6.54 5.92
N ARG A 143 -2.70 7.45 5.12
CA ARG A 143 -2.82 8.87 5.51
C ARG A 143 -3.79 9.07 6.66
N LEU A 144 -4.93 8.38 6.67
CA LEU A 144 -5.87 8.44 7.79
C LEU A 144 -5.19 8.06 9.10
N ASN A 145 -4.49 6.94 9.13
CA ASN A 145 -3.78 6.49 10.33
C ASN A 145 -2.69 7.48 10.74
N HIS A 146 -1.93 8.02 9.79
CA HIS A 146 -0.88 8.99 10.06
C HIS A 146 -1.46 10.30 10.63
N VAL A 147 -2.47 10.87 9.99
CA VAL A 147 -3.12 12.13 10.43
C VAL A 147 -3.72 12.01 11.83
N LEU A 148 -4.25 10.85 12.18
CA LEU A 148 -4.82 10.58 13.52
C LEU A 148 -3.76 10.15 14.55
N GLY A 149 -2.50 9.97 14.12
CA GLY A 149 -1.40 9.51 14.98
C GLY A 149 -1.55 8.05 15.42
N LEU A 150 -2.17 7.22 14.58
CA LEU A 150 -2.38 5.79 14.84
C LEU A 150 -1.26 4.91 14.29
N ASP A 151 -0.39 5.45 13.45
CA ASP A 151 0.71 4.74 12.78
C ASP A 151 1.78 4.23 13.75
N THR A 152 1.96 4.87 14.90
CA THR A 152 2.83 4.38 15.97
C THR A 152 2.29 3.13 16.68
N ALA A 153 0.99 2.84 16.52
CA ALA A 153 0.31 1.68 17.07
C ALA A 153 0.02 0.61 16.00
N CYS A 154 0.57 0.77 14.80
CA CYS A 154 0.32 -0.08 13.64
C CYS A 154 1.03 -1.43 13.75
N VAL A 155 0.73 -2.19 14.80
CA VAL A 155 0.92 -3.64 14.80
C VAL A 155 -0.44 -4.22 14.41
N LEU A 156 -0.72 -4.29 13.12
CA LEU A 156 -1.89 -5.03 12.65
C LEU A 156 -1.68 -6.49 13.05
N PRO A 157 -2.62 -7.11 13.78
CA PRO A 157 -2.64 -8.55 13.89
C PRO A 157 -3.18 -9.11 12.56
N ILE A 158 -2.40 -8.98 11.50
CA ILE A 158 -2.62 -9.78 10.30
C ILE A 158 -2.24 -11.18 10.75
N LYS A 159 -3.24 -12.04 10.90
CA LYS A 159 -3.03 -13.44 11.21
C LYS A 159 -2.08 -14.01 10.17
N GLN A 160 -0.88 -14.37 10.61
CA GLN A 160 0.04 -15.24 9.88
C GLN A 160 -0.38 -16.71 9.99
N ASP A 161 -1.69 -16.97 10.14
CA ASP A 161 -2.26 -18.32 10.22
C ASP A 161 -3.23 -18.51 9.05
N LEU A 162 -2.68 -18.88 7.91
CA LEU A 162 -3.34 -19.67 6.87
C LEU A 162 -2.35 -20.68 6.29
#